data_fd1f3bb944b723844f0c1726a7a5e2f6
#
_entry.id   fd1f3bb944b723844f0c1726a7a5e2f6
#
_cell.length_a   1.000
_cell.length_b   1.000
_cell.length_c   1.000
_cell.angle_alpha   90.00
_cell.angle_beta   90.00
_cell.angle_gamma   90.00
#
_symmetry.space_group_name_H-M   'P 1'
#
loop_
_entity.id
_entity.type
_entity.pdbx_description
1 polymer ?
#
loop_
_entity_poly.entity_id
_entity_poly.type
_entity_poly.pdbx_seq_one_letter_code
_entity_poly.pdbx_strand_id
1 'polypeptide(L)'
;MWELIVSSLFPLTLTSAVLWLLFFLSLVSVTVMIERGIYFHAHRCDTAALLEALRLRLNDRDFPGAQAAAERAGGIQGRVVASALAEAGNGLGSFQEAHAAAQIRERQGMERLLAILGTLGSNAPFIGLFGTVLGIIRAFDDLSRDVEGGPATVMAGISEALIATAVGLFVAIPAVIAFNIFQRKIRRVSQQSEEIGRLIAGRLQAERGEDE
;
A
#
# COMPACT_ATOMS: atom_id res chain seq x y z
N MET A 1 2.00 -8.82 -44.41
CA MET A 1 3.07 -7.79 -44.24
C MET A 1 3.11 -7.21 -42.85
N TRP A 2 1.99 -6.82 -42.24
CA TRP A 2 1.89 -6.36 -40.86
C TRP A 2 2.34 -7.43 -39.83
N GLU A 3 1.87 -8.67 -39.99
CA GLU A 3 2.26 -9.78 -39.10
C GLU A 3 3.76 -10.14 -39.18
N LEU A 4 4.38 -10.00 -40.33
CA LEU A 4 5.81 -10.20 -40.51
C LEU A 4 6.66 -9.10 -39.85
N ILE A 5 6.16 -7.88 -39.85
CA ILE A 5 6.83 -6.75 -39.16
C ILE A 5 6.69 -6.90 -37.66
N VAL A 6 5.53 -7.30 -37.13
CA VAL A 6 5.28 -7.53 -35.72
C VAL A 6 6.06 -8.73 -35.22
N SER A 7 6.15 -9.83 -35.95
CA SER A 7 6.89 -11.03 -35.60
C SER A 7 8.42 -10.86 -35.66
N SER A 8 8.93 -9.93 -36.48
CA SER A 8 10.37 -9.64 -36.56
C SER A 8 10.83 -8.60 -35.54
N LEU A 9 9.96 -7.69 -35.12
CA LEU A 9 10.26 -6.70 -34.08
C LEU A 9 10.10 -7.24 -32.66
N PHE A 10 9.24 -8.24 -32.46
CA PHE A 10 9.01 -8.90 -31.17
C PHE A 10 8.83 -10.40 -31.42
N PRO A 11 9.86 -11.23 -31.29
CA PRO A 11 9.65 -12.67 -31.18
C PRO A 11 8.94 -12.94 -29.85
N LEU A 12 7.60 -12.78 -29.87
CA LEU A 12 6.74 -13.07 -28.72
C LEU A 12 6.66 -14.59 -28.55
N THR A 13 7.75 -15.14 -28.03
CA THR A 13 7.70 -16.46 -27.45
C THR A 13 6.91 -16.38 -26.15
N LEU A 14 6.22 -17.43 -25.76
CA LEU A 14 5.47 -17.46 -24.50
C LEU A 14 6.35 -17.04 -23.29
N THR A 15 7.62 -17.38 -23.31
CA THR A 15 8.59 -16.99 -22.27
C THR A 15 8.85 -15.49 -22.29
N SER A 16 9.06 -14.87 -23.46
CA SER A 16 9.24 -13.43 -23.55
C SER A 16 7.98 -12.65 -23.15
N ALA A 17 6.79 -13.17 -23.43
CA ALA A 17 5.54 -12.56 -22.97
C ALA A 17 5.44 -12.51 -21.45
N VAL A 18 5.88 -13.56 -20.73
CA VAL A 18 5.95 -13.56 -19.26
C VAL A 18 6.95 -12.51 -18.75
N LEU A 19 8.11 -12.38 -19.37
CA LEU A 19 9.10 -11.35 -18.99
C LEU A 19 8.55 -9.93 -19.19
N TRP A 20 7.88 -9.66 -20.32
CA TRP A 20 7.21 -8.37 -20.56
C TRP A 20 6.10 -8.09 -19.56
N LEU A 21 5.32 -9.10 -19.20
CA LEU A 21 4.31 -8.98 -18.14
C LEU A 21 4.96 -8.61 -16.81
N LEU A 22 6.03 -9.31 -16.40
CA LEU A 22 6.76 -9.03 -15.16
C LEU A 22 7.38 -7.63 -15.19
N PHE A 23 7.92 -7.19 -16.33
CA PHE A 23 8.43 -5.83 -16.49
C PHE A 23 7.36 -4.78 -16.28
N PHE A 24 6.19 -4.95 -16.89
CA PHE A 24 5.05 -4.06 -16.70
C PHE A 24 4.56 -4.05 -15.25
N LEU A 25 4.44 -5.21 -14.62
CA LEU A 25 4.07 -5.34 -13.21
C LEU A 25 5.09 -4.66 -12.28
N SER A 26 6.39 -4.71 -12.63
CA SER A 26 7.43 -3.98 -11.92
C SER A 26 7.22 -2.47 -11.99
N LEU A 27 6.90 -1.94 -13.16
CA LEU A 27 6.61 -0.51 -13.34
C LEU A 27 5.40 -0.07 -12.52
N VAL A 28 4.32 -0.86 -12.52
CA VAL A 28 3.14 -0.62 -11.70
C VAL A 28 3.52 -0.63 -10.22
N SER A 29 4.30 -1.61 -9.77
CA SER A 29 4.76 -1.72 -8.38
C SER A 29 5.53 -0.48 -7.93
N VAL A 30 6.51 -0.04 -8.72
CA VAL A 30 7.32 1.15 -8.42
C VAL A 30 6.44 2.41 -8.39
N THR A 31 5.53 2.55 -9.34
CA THR A 31 4.59 3.70 -9.39
C THR A 31 3.74 3.77 -8.12
N VAL A 32 3.19 2.65 -7.67
CA VAL A 32 2.40 2.59 -6.43
C VAL A 32 3.27 2.88 -5.20
N MET A 33 4.51 2.37 -5.15
CA MET A 33 5.43 2.66 -4.05
C MET A 33 5.73 4.16 -3.94
N ILE A 34 6.00 4.81 -5.06
CA ILE A 34 6.29 6.26 -5.10
C ILE A 34 5.04 7.05 -4.69
N GLU A 35 3.89 6.74 -5.28
CA GLU A 35 2.63 7.42 -4.99
C GLU A 35 2.28 7.31 -3.50
N ARG A 36 2.37 6.12 -2.91
CA ARG A 36 2.12 5.92 -1.48
C ARG A 36 3.14 6.62 -0.60
N GLY A 37 4.41 6.62 -1.00
CA GLY A 37 5.47 7.37 -0.33
C GLY A 37 5.15 8.86 -0.24
N ILE A 38 4.75 9.47 -1.35
CA ILE A 38 4.35 10.88 -1.45
C ILE A 38 3.09 11.13 -0.60
N TYR A 39 2.06 10.27 -0.71
CA TYR A 39 0.84 10.38 0.07
C TYR A 39 1.12 10.44 1.57
N PHE A 40 1.88 9.48 2.11
CA PHE A 40 2.21 9.45 3.53
C PHE A 40 3.17 10.57 3.96
N HIS A 41 3.96 11.09 3.07
CA HIS A 41 4.80 12.25 3.36
C HIS A 41 3.97 13.54 3.45
N ALA A 42 3.07 13.74 2.51
CA ALA A 42 2.21 14.93 2.45
C ALA A 42 1.19 15.00 3.60
N HIS A 43 0.74 13.83 4.11
CA HIS A 43 -0.27 13.75 5.17
C HIS A 43 0.34 13.42 6.55
N ARG A 44 1.58 13.85 6.79
CA ARG A 44 2.20 13.73 8.12
C ARG A 44 1.55 14.69 9.10
N CYS A 45 1.42 14.24 10.34
CA CYS A 45 1.00 15.05 11.48
C CYS A 45 2.05 14.95 12.58
N ASP A 46 2.39 16.06 13.19
CA ASP A 46 3.14 16.05 14.45
C ASP A 46 2.16 15.73 15.58
N THR A 47 2.07 14.45 15.90
CA THR A 47 1.14 13.94 16.90
C THR A 47 1.46 14.46 18.30
N ALA A 48 2.74 14.71 18.60
CA ALA A 48 3.15 15.23 19.92
C ALA A 48 2.68 16.67 20.10
N ALA A 49 2.94 17.52 19.11
CA ALA A 49 2.48 18.91 19.14
C ALA A 49 0.93 19.00 19.13
N LEU A 50 0.26 18.12 18.38
CA LEU A 50 -1.21 18.05 18.38
C LEU A 50 -1.74 17.68 19.77
N LEU A 51 -1.19 16.65 20.43
CA LEU A 51 -1.60 16.22 21.77
C LEU A 51 -1.42 17.33 22.81
N GLU A 52 -0.31 18.04 22.76
CA GLU A 52 -0.03 19.14 23.69
C GLU A 52 -1.04 20.30 23.49
N ALA A 53 -1.28 20.68 22.24
CA ALA A 53 -2.26 21.71 21.90
C ALA A 53 -3.68 21.33 22.34
N LEU A 54 -4.06 20.06 22.14
CA LEU A 54 -5.37 19.55 22.57
C LEU A 54 -5.49 19.55 24.10
N ARG A 55 -4.47 19.09 24.84
CA ARG A 55 -4.49 19.08 26.32
C ARG A 55 -4.74 20.46 26.91
N LEU A 56 -4.06 21.49 26.38
CA LEU A 56 -4.25 22.86 26.84
C LEU A 56 -5.70 23.33 26.63
N ARG A 57 -6.24 23.15 25.42
CA ARG A 57 -7.60 23.59 25.09
C ARG A 57 -8.69 22.81 25.82
N LEU A 58 -8.51 21.48 25.94
CA LEU A 58 -9.46 20.64 26.67
C LEU A 58 -9.47 20.90 28.18
N ASN A 59 -8.35 21.33 28.79
CA ASN A 59 -8.32 21.77 30.17
C ASN A 59 -9.15 23.05 30.39
N ASP A 60 -9.16 23.93 29.40
CA ASP A 60 -9.93 25.19 29.43
C ASP A 60 -11.37 25.01 28.93
N ARG A 61 -11.82 23.77 28.66
CA ARG A 61 -13.14 23.43 28.06
C ARG A 61 -13.38 24.10 26.71
N ASP A 62 -12.32 24.51 26.00
CA ASP A 62 -12.36 25.20 24.72
C ASP A 62 -12.42 24.18 23.54
N PHE A 63 -13.56 23.52 23.33
CA PHE A 63 -13.74 22.55 22.23
C PHE A 63 -13.59 23.19 20.85
N PRO A 64 -14.12 24.40 20.60
CA PRO A 64 -13.88 25.08 19.32
C PRO A 64 -12.39 25.36 19.08
N GLY A 65 -11.68 25.79 20.12
CA GLY A 65 -10.23 25.98 20.05
C GLY A 65 -9.46 24.69 19.86
N ALA A 66 -9.89 23.58 20.44
CA ALA A 66 -9.35 22.25 20.24
C ALA A 66 -9.55 21.77 18.79
N GLN A 67 -10.75 21.99 18.22
CA GLN A 67 -11.04 21.70 16.81
C GLN A 67 -10.12 22.50 15.89
N ALA A 68 -10.02 23.82 16.09
CA ALA A 68 -9.14 24.68 15.29
C ALA A 68 -7.66 24.30 15.43
N ALA A 69 -7.23 23.77 16.58
CA ALA A 69 -5.88 23.25 16.77
C ALA A 69 -5.66 21.95 15.97
N ALA A 70 -6.64 21.04 15.94
CA ALA A 70 -6.59 19.83 15.14
C ALA A 70 -6.57 20.13 13.63
N GLU A 71 -7.38 21.08 13.16
CA GLU A 71 -7.37 21.53 11.77
C GLU A 71 -6.01 22.10 11.35
N ARG A 72 -5.39 22.92 12.20
CA ARG A 72 -4.06 23.50 11.96
C ARG A 72 -2.94 22.49 11.97
N ALA A 73 -3.02 21.47 12.84
CA ALA A 73 -2.06 20.37 12.85
C ALA A 73 -2.12 19.55 11.56
N GLY A 74 -3.28 19.49 10.93
CA GLY A 74 -3.47 18.80 9.65
C GLY A 74 -3.14 17.33 9.70
N GLY A 75 -2.70 16.79 8.56
CA GLY A 75 -2.40 15.37 8.44
C GLY A 75 -3.63 14.48 8.65
N ILE A 76 -3.43 13.19 8.82
CA ILE A 76 -4.53 12.24 8.97
C ILE A 76 -5.15 12.34 10.38
N GLN A 77 -4.30 12.36 11.41
CA GLN A 77 -4.74 12.43 12.79
C GLN A 77 -5.51 13.73 13.07
N GLY A 78 -5.00 14.87 12.58
CA GLY A 78 -5.65 16.17 12.74
C GLY A 78 -7.05 16.19 12.11
N ARG A 79 -7.21 15.64 10.89
CA ARG A 79 -8.51 15.55 10.23
C ARG A 79 -9.52 14.67 10.96
N VAL A 80 -9.07 13.50 11.46
CA VAL A 80 -9.93 12.60 12.25
C VAL A 80 -10.44 13.32 13.50
N VAL A 81 -9.51 13.93 14.25
CA VAL A 81 -9.83 14.61 15.51
C VAL A 81 -10.71 15.84 15.28
N ALA A 82 -10.40 16.67 14.27
CA ALA A 82 -11.21 17.85 13.95
C ALA A 82 -12.64 17.47 13.55
N SER A 83 -12.81 16.42 12.73
CA SER A 83 -14.12 15.90 12.34
C SER A 83 -14.93 15.41 13.53
N ALA A 84 -14.29 14.78 14.52
CA ALA A 84 -14.95 14.30 15.73
C ALA A 84 -15.31 15.44 16.68
N LEU A 85 -14.41 16.42 16.86
CA LEU A 85 -14.64 17.58 17.73
C LEU A 85 -15.78 18.48 17.23
N ALA A 86 -16.03 18.52 15.92
CA ALA A 86 -17.19 19.23 15.35
C ALA A 86 -18.53 18.72 15.93
N GLU A 87 -18.59 17.46 16.34
CA GLU A 87 -19.78 16.83 16.91
C GLU A 87 -19.75 16.77 18.46
N ALA A 88 -18.68 17.30 19.09
CA ALA A 88 -18.54 17.23 20.55
C ALA A 88 -19.66 17.98 21.30
N GLY A 89 -20.18 19.06 20.73
CA GLY A 89 -21.32 19.81 21.27
C GLY A 89 -22.63 19.00 21.36
N ASN A 90 -22.77 17.95 20.54
CA ASN A 90 -23.90 17.02 20.54
C ASN A 90 -23.75 15.89 21.57
N GLY A 91 -22.66 15.91 22.33
CA GLY A 91 -22.37 14.99 23.42
C GLY A 91 -21.41 13.85 23.04
N LEU A 92 -21.01 13.08 24.05
CA LEU A 92 -20.00 12.02 23.95
C LEU A 92 -20.31 10.98 22.87
N GLY A 93 -21.57 10.54 22.76
CA GLY A 93 -21.98 9.54 21.76
C GLY A 93 -21.75 10.04 20.34
N SER A 94 -22.17 11.27 20.04
CA SER A 94 -21.97 11.89 18.71
C SER A 94 -20.48 12.07 18.37
N PHE A 95 -19.68 12.48 19.34
CA PHE A 95 -18.22 12.54 19.19
C PHE A 95 -17.62 11.17 18.82
N GLN A 96 -17.99 10.11 19.56
CA GLN A 96 -17.45 8.77 19.34
C GLN A 96 -17.83 8.22 17.97
N GLU A 97 -19.07 8.38 17.54
CA GLU A 97 -19.54 7.96 16.23
C GLU A 97 -18.83 8.74 15.10
N ALA A 98 -18.71 10.05 15.24
CA ALA A 98 -18.00 10.90 14.28
C ALA A 98 -16.51 10.52 14.19
N HIS A 99 -15.86 10.23 15.34
CA HIS A 99 -14.48 9.77 15.39
C HIS A 99 -14.30 8.43 14.65
N ALA A 100 -15.16 7.46 14.95
CA ALA A 100 -15.11 6.15 14.30
C ALA A 100 -15.34 6.26 12.77
N ALA A 101 -16.33 7.05 12.35
CA ALA A 101 -16.61 7.28 10.94
C ALA A 101 -15.47 7.96 10.20
N ALA A 102 -14.85 8.98 10.82
CA ALA A 102 -13.70 9.68 10.26
C ALA A 102 -12.48 8.74 10.16
N GLN A 103 -12.25 7.90 11.18
CA GLN A 103 -11.15 6.94 11.20
C GLN A 103 -11.28 5.89 10.09
N ILE A 104 -12.49 5.35 9.86
CA ILE A 104 -12.77 4.42 8.76
C ILE A 104 -12.47 5.08 7.41
N ARG A 105 -12.93 6.31 7.20
CA ARG A 105 -12.74 7.07 5.95
C ARG A 105 -11.28 7.33 5.64
N GLU A 106 -10.51 7.78 6.63
CA GLU A 106 -9.07 8.03 6.48
C GLU A 106 -8.30 6.72 6.27
N ARG A 107 -8.70 5.65 6.94
CA ARG A 107 -8.09 4.32 6.75
C ARG A 107 -8.28 3.81 5.32
N GLN A 108 -9.46 3.94 4.75
CA GLN A 108 -9.72 3.58 3.34
C GLN A 108 -8.81 4.36 2.39
N GLY A 109 -8.60 5.66 2.66
CA GLY A 109 -7.65 6.50 1.89
C GLY A 109 -6.21 6.02 2.01
N MET A 110 -5.77 5.61 3.20
CA MET A 110 -4.44 5.05 3.44
C MET A 110 -4.22 3.69 2.76
N GLU A 111 -5.22 2.81 2.78
CA GLU A 111 -5.16 1.45 2.21
C GLU A 111 -5.28 1.42 0.69
N ARG A 112 -5.72 2.52 0.08
CA ARG A 112 -5.87 2.63 -1.38
C ARG A 112 -4.58 2.19 -2.08
N LEU A 113 -4.71 1.43 -3.15
CA LEU A 113 -3.63 0.88 -3.98
C LEU A 113 -2.68 -0.13 -3.27
N LEU A 114 -2.71 -0.27 -1.94
CA LEU A 114 -1.84 -1.22 -1.25
C LEU A 114 -2.14 -2.68 -1.60
N ALA A 115 -3.40 -2.98 -1.90
CA ALA A 115 -3.78 -4.31 -2.38
C ALA A 115 -2.98 -4.75 -3.61
N ILE A 116 -2.64 -3.80 -4.50
CA ILE A 116 -1.81 -4.06 -5.69
C ILE A 116 -0.43 -4.56 -5.27
N LEU A 117 0.24 -3.88 -4.32
CA LEU A 117 1.56 -4.30 -3.84
C LEU A 117 1.51 -5.67 -3.17
N GLY A 118 0.47 -5.93 -2.36
CA GLY A 118 0.27 -7.23 -1.73
C GLY A 118 0.07 -8.35 -2.75
N THR A 119 -0.77 -8.10 -3.76
CA THR A 119 -1.04 -9.06 -4.84
C THR A 119 0.21 -9.31 -5.70
N LEU A 120 0.94 -8.26 -6.07
CA LEU A 120 2.18 -8.41 -6.83
C LEU A 120 3.25 -9.16 -6.05
N GLY A 121 3.42 -8.81 -4.77
CA GLY A 121 4.38 -9.47 -3.91
C GLY A 121 4.12 -10.96 -3.72
N SER A 122 2.86 -11.38 -3.65
CA SER A 122 2.49 -12.79 -3.51
C SER A 122 2.47 -13.57 -4.82
N ASN A 123 2.15 -12.93 -5.97
CA ASN A 123 1.93 -13.64 -7.23
C ASN A 123 3.09 -13.53 -8.23
N ALA A 124 3.91 -12.47 -8.18
CA ALA A 124 5.02 -12.31 -9.13
C ALA A 124 6.01 -13.49 -9.14
N PRO A 125 6.36 -14.14 -8.00
CA PRO A 125 7.20 -15.34 -8.01
C PRO A 125 6.57 -16.51 -8.78
N PHE A 126 5.25 -16.68 -8.67
CA PHE A 126 4.53 -17.75 -9.38
C PHE A 126 4.43 -17.47 -10.88
N ILE A 127 4.30 -16.19 -11.27
CA ILE A 127 4.37 -15.78 -12.69
C ILE A 127 5.77 -16.08 -13.23
N GLY A 128 6.83 -15.80 -12.47
CA GLY A 128 8.20 -16.16 -12.84
C GLY A 128 8.40 -17.66 -12.96
N LEU A 129 7.92 -18.43 -11.99
CA LEU A 129 7.93 -19.90 -12.04
C LEU A 129 7.18 -20.44 -13.25
N PHE A 130 6.02 -19.87 -13.57
CA PHE A 130 5.28 -20.24 -14.79
C PHE A 130 6.12 -20.00 -16.05
N GLY A 131 6.85 -18.87 -16.08
CA GLY A 131 7.81 -18.59 -17.15
C GLY A 131 8.90 -19.65 -17.30
N THR A 132 9.44 -20.18 -16.20
CA THR A 132 10.43 -21.29 -16.27
C THR A 132 9.82 -22.57 -16.83
N VAL A 133 8.61 -22.92 -16.40
CA VAL A 133 7.93 -24.12 -16.91
C VAL A 133 7.73 -24.03 -18.43
N LEU A 134 7.25 -22.88 -18.93
CA LEU A 134 7.09 -22.66 -20.36
C LEU A 134 8.42 -22.70 -21.14
N GLY A 135 9.48 -22.11 -20.56
CA GLY A 135 10.81 -22.13 -21.17
C GLY A 135 11.42 -23.52 -21.25
N ILE A 136 11.24 -24.35 -20.21
CA ILE A 136 11.69 -25.74 -20.21
C ILE A 136 10.92 -26.57 -21.24
N ILE A 137 9.59 -26.43 -21.30
CA ILE A 137 8.76 -27.12 -22.30
C ILE A 137 9.27 -26.79 -23.71
N ARG A 138 9.53 -25.52 -23.97
CA ARG A 138 10.06 -25.08 -25.26
C ARG A 138 11.44 -25.66 -25.56
N ALA A 139 12.35 -25.65 -24.58
CA ALA A 139 13.70 -26.21 -24.77
C ALA A 139 13.66 -27.70 -25.17
N PHE A 140 12.73 -28.47 -24.63
CA PHE A 140 12.51 -29.86 -25.01
C PHE A 140 11.80 -30.01 -26.36
N ASP A 141 10.88 -29.10 -26.73
CA ASP A 141 10.24 -29.10 -28.05
C ASP A 141 11.28 -28.79 -29.14
N ASP A 142 12.13 -27.78 -28.93
CA ASP A 142 13.23 -27.44 -29.84
C ASP A 142 14.22 -28.62 -30.02
N LEU A 143 14.59 -29.34 -28.95
CA LEU A 143 15.42 -30.53 -29.03
C LEU A 143 14.76 -31.67 -29.86
N SER A 144 13.43 -31.82 -29.73
CA SER A 144 12.70 -32.85 -30.47
C SER A 144 12.65 -32.59 -31.99
N ARG A 145 12.77 -31.32 -32.38
CA ARG A 145 12.74 -30.88 -33.79
C ARG A 145 14.13 -30.81 -34.42
N ASP A 146 15.14 -30.50 -33.63
CA ASP A 146 16.54 -30.38 -34.08
C ASP A 146 17.45 -31.27 -33.23
N VAL A 147 17.57 -32.52 -33.66
CA VAL A 147 18.40 -33.53 -32.97
C VAL A 147 19.91 -33.20 -33.09
N GLU A 148 20.32 -32.42 -34.12
CA GLU A 148 21.72 -32.04 -34.32
C GLU A 148 22.18 -30.96 -33.33
N GLY A 149 21.26 -30.13 -32.78
CA GLY A 149 21.55 -29.11 -31.78
C GLY A 149 22.02 -29.64 -30.43
N GLY A 150 21.72 -30.89 -30.12
CA GLY A 150 22.25 -31.64 -28.98
C GLY A 150 21.94 -31.03 -27.61
N PRO A 151 22.63 -31.46 -26.54
CA PRO A 151 22.42 -30.98 -25.19
C PRO A 151 22.63 -29.47 -24.97
N ALA A 152 23.43 -28.81 -25.82
CA ALA A 152 23.74 -27.40 -25.71
C ALA A 152 22.50 -26.50 -25.92
N THR A 153 21.61 -26.87 -26.84
CA THR A 153 20.36 -26.14 -27.09
C THR A 153 19.42 -26.20 -25.88
N VAL A 154 19.31 -27.39 -25.26
CA VAL A 154 18.48 -27.56 -24.05
C VAL A 154 19.05 -26.75 -22.89
N MET A 155 20.37 -26.77 -22.69
CA MET A 155 21.05 -26.01 -21.63
C MET A 155 20.83 -24.51 -21.77
N ALA A 156 20.90 -24.00 -23.02
CA ALA A 156 20.63 -22.58 -23.32
C ALA A 156 19.17 -22.23 -22.99
N GLY A 157 18.18 -23.04 -23.43
CA GLY A 157 16.78 -22.82 -23.15
C GLY A 157 16.42 -22.87 -21.65
N ILE A 158 17.02 -23.81 -20.90
CA ILE A 158 16.85 -23.86 -19.45
C ILE A 158 17.45 -22.62 -18.78
N SER A 159 18.62 -22.18 -19.20
CA SER A 159 19.27 -20.98 -18.67
C SER A 159 18.38 -19.74 -18.89
N GLU A 160 17.82 -19.56 -20.09
CA GLU A 160 16.88 -18.48 -20.38
C GLU A 160 15.60 -18.57 -19.53
N ALA A 161 15.07 -19.78 -19.33
CA ALA A 161 13.89 -19.99 -18.51
C ALA A 161 14.12 -19.54 -17.06
N LEU A 162 15.26 -19.86 -16.45
CA LEU A 162 15.57 -19.50 -15.06
C LEU A 162 15.58 -17.97 -14.82
N ILE A 163 15.87 -17.17 -15.86
CA ILE A 163 15.79 -15.69 -15.78
C ILE A 163 14.38 -15.25 -15.40
N ALA A 164 13.34 -15.90 -15.90
CA ALA A 164 11.95 -15.53 -15.59
C ALA A 164 11.64 -15.65 -14.09
N THR A 165 12.11 -16.71 -13.41
CA THR A 165 11.94 -16.84 -11.95
C THR A 165 12.76 -15.78 -11.21
N ALA A 166 14.00 -15.51 -11.63
CA ALA A 166 14.83 -14.49 -11.01
C ALA A 166 14.17 -13.10 -11.10
N VAL A 167 13.60 -12.75 -12.26
CA VAL A 167 12.87 -11.49 -12.47
C VAL A 167 11.60 -11.46 -11.61
N GLY A 168 10.84 -12.56 -11.55
CA GLY A 168 9.65 -12.65 -10.71
C GLY A 168 9.95 -12.39 -9.23
N LEU A 169 11.04 -12.96 -8.70
CA LEU A 169 11.51 -12.71 -7.34
C LEU A 169 11.98 -11.26 -7.17
N PHE A 170 12.70 -10.71 -8.14
CA PHE A 170 13.18 -9.34 -8.10
C PHE A 170 12.04 -8.32 -8.04
N VAL A 171 10.92 -8.59 -8.70
CA VAL A 171 9.70 -7.76 -8.65
C VAL A 171 8.98 -7.93 -7.31
N ALA A 172 8.88 -9.15 -6.81
CA ALA A 172 8.11 -9.48 -5.62
C ALA A 172 8.72 -8.91 -4.33
N ILE A 173 10.03 -9.03 -4.15
CA ILE A 173 10.70 -8.67 -2.90
C ILE A 173 10.48 -7.21 -2.51
N PRO A 174 10.75 -6.21 -3.39
CA PRO A 174 10.49 -4.81 -3.08
C PRO A 174 9.01 -4.53 -2.82
N ALA A 175 8.10 -5.18 -3.56
CA ALA A 175 6.65 -5.01 -3.40
C ALA A 175 6.18 -5.46 -2.01
N VAL A 176 6.63 -6.63 -1.52
CA VAL A 176 6.32 -7.14 -0.18
C VAL A 176 6.90 -6.24 0.91
N ILE A 177 8.14 -5.78 0.75
CA ILE A 177 8.78 -4.89 1.71
C ILE A 177 7.98 -3.59 1.83
N ALA A 178 7.68 -2.95 0.71
CA ALA A 178 6.92 -1.71 0.68
C ALA A 178 5.51 -1.88 1.26
N PHE A 179 4.80 -2.94 0.88
CA PHE A 179 3.50 -3.30 1.45
C PHE A 179 3.55 -3.38 2.97
N ASN A 180 4.51 -4.11 3.51
CA ASN A 180 4.67 -4.28 4.95
C ASN A 180 5.03 -2.97 5.68
N ILE A 181 5.84 -2.11 5.05
CA ILE A 181 6.18 -0.78 5.60
C ILE A 181 4.92 0.08 5.69
N PHE A 182 4.14 0.18 4.60
CA PHE A 182 2.93 0.99 4.57
C PHE A 182 1.85 0.43 5.51
N GLN A 183 1.67 -0.87 5.58
CA GLN A 183 0.75 -1.51 6.53
C GLN A 183 1.10 -1.19 7.99
N ARG A 184 2.38 -1.22 8.35
CA ARG A 184 2.81 -0.81 9.70
C ARG A 184 2.52 0.67 9.94
N LYS A 185 2.71 1.52 8.93
CA LYS A 185 2.45 2.96 9.03
C LYS A 185 0.96 3.24 9.23
N ILE A 186 0.07 2.55 8.49
CA ILE A 186 -1.38 2.65 8.67
C ILE A 186 -1.77 2.28 10.10
N ARG A 187 -1.31 1.13 10.59
CA ARG A 187 -1.59 0.71 11.97
C ARG A 187 -1.16 1.75 13.00
N ARG A 188 0.05 2.30 12.85
CA ARG A 188 0.57 3.33 13.75
C ARG A 188 -0.29 4.60 13.73
N VAL A 189 -0.65 5.11 12.56
CA VAL A 189 -1.50 6.30 12.41
C VAL A 189 -2.88 6.08 13.02
N SER A 190 -3.50 4.90 12.76
CA SER A 190 -4.80 4.55 13.33
C SER A 190 -4.76 4.44 14.86
N GLN A 191 -3.71 3.82 15.41
CA GLN A 191 -3.54 3.73 16.87
C GLN A 191 -3.35 5.10 17.52
N GLN A 192 -2.57 5.99 16.91
CA GLN A 192 -2.41 7.36 17.40
C GLN A 192 -3.73 8.15 17.37
N SER A 193 -4.52 8.01 16.30
CA SER A 193 -5.84 8.64 16.23
C SER A 193 -6.78 8.12 17.31
N GLU A 194 -6.76 6.83 17.55
CA GLU A 194 -7.57 6.19 18.60
C GLU A 194 -7.17 6.66 19.99
N GLU A 195 -5.86 6.76 20.27
CA GLU A 195 -5.34 7.28 21.55
C GLU A 195 -5.82 8.70 21.82
N ILE A 196 -5.76 9.57 20.78
CA ILE A 196 -6.26 10.95 20.91
C ILE A 196 -7.77 10.96 21.13
N GLY A 197 -8.52 10.15 20.36
CA GLY A 197 -9.97 10.04 20.49
C GLY A 197 -10.41 9.63 21.91
N ARG A 198 -9.72 8.65 22.52
CA ARG A 198 -9.98 8.21 23.89
C ARG A 198 -9.68 9.28 24.92
N LEU A 199 -8.61 10.04 24.73
CA LEU A 199 -8.27 11.16 25.62
C LEU A 199 -9.36 12.22 25.60
N ILE A 200 -9.88 12.59 24.43
CA ILE A 200 -10.96 13.58 24.31
C ILE A 200 -12.26 13.03 24.88
N ALA A 201 -12.62 11.77 24.57
CA ALA A 201 -13.81 11.12 25.10
C ALA A 201 -13.81 11.08 26.64
N GLY A 202 -12.66 10.78 27.25
CA GLY A 202 -12.51 10.81 28.72
C GLY A 202 -12.76 12.20 29.33
N ARG A 203 -12.37 13.28 28.65
CA ARG A 203 -12.65 14.66 29.08
C ARG A 203 -14.11 15.01 28.95
N LEU A 204 -14.75 14.69 27.83
CA LEU A 204 -16.19 14.88 27.62
C LEU A 204 -17.05 14.11 28.65
N GLN A 205 -16.58 12.93 29.07
CA GLN A 205 -17.28 12.13 30.07
C GLN A 205 -17.15 12.74 31.48
N ALA A 206 -15.98 13.25 31.84
CA ALA A 206 -15.75 13.88 33.15
C ALA A 206 -16.62 15.13 33.34
N GLU A 207 -16.82 15.94 32.29
CA GLU A 207 -17.69 17.12 32.33
C GLU A 207 -19.15 16.76 32.61
N ARG A 208 -19.66 15.67 32.03
CA ARG A 208 -21.02 15.20 32.26
C ARG A 208 -21.28 14.74 33.71
N GLY A 209 -20.25 14.16 34.34
CA GLY A 209 -20.36 13.71 35.73
C GLY A 209 -20.22 14.83 36.77
N GLU A 210 -19.79 16.02 36.36
CA GLU A 210 -19.77 17.22 37.22
C GLU A 210 -21.08 18.03 37.14
N ASP A 211 -21.88 17.83 36.07
CA ASP A 211 -23.16 18.52 35.86
C ASP A 211 -24.39 17.72 36.41
N GLU A 212 -24.22 16.46 36.88
CA GLU A 212 -25.21 15.62 37.57
C GLU A 212 -25.03 15.66 39.09
#